data_a5d28d2edd5ef40084d99b19a0d2b5a6
#
_entry.id   a5d28d2edd5ef40084d99b19a0d2b5a6
#
_cell.length_a   1.000
_cell.length_b   1.000
_cell.length_c   1.000
_cell.angle_alpha   90.00
_cell.angle_beta   90.00
_cell.angle_gamma   90.00
#
_symmetry.space_group_name_H-M   'P 1'
#
loop_
_entity.id
_entity.type
_entity.pdbx_description
1 polymer ?
#
loop_
_entity_poly.entity_id
_entity_poly.type
_entity_poly.pdbx_seq_one_letter_code
_entity_poly.pdbx_strand_id
1 'polypeptide(L)'
;MNDIIKEAIKYATKFAAEAHDDFKEVAFQTALQHFLTQNAIKFNVKSTNVNKRTKTKLASQDYLSRLLESDYDWSITNIRDLSPLAQYLKILKIAKTEFQIDTLSSEDVRKILNEKFRINKTINTIGMSLMETVGKYVDRIRQGNGYYYRITSKGEERLQQLEEKSGEKHV
;
A
#
# COMPACT_ATOMS: atom_id res chain seq x y z
N MET A 1 -21.94 -12.39 15.89
CA MET A 1 -21.16 -11.20 15.49
C MET A 1 -21.31 -10.00 16.43
N ASN A 2 -22.47 -9.84 17.09
CA ASN A 2 -22.70 -8.68 17.99
C ASN A 2 -21.97 -8.72 19.35
N ASP A 3 -21.63 -9.90 19.86
CA ASP A 3 -21.11 -10.00 21.25
C ASP A 3 -19.65 -9.52 21.36
N ILE A 4 -18.81 -9.82 20.37
CA ILE A 4 -17.40 -9.39 20.37
C ILE A 4 -17.28 -7.87 20.24
N ILE A 5 -18.13 -7.26 19.40
CA ILE A 5 -18.14 -5.80 19.24
C ILE A 5 -18.56 -5.14 20.56
N LYS A 6 -19.55 -5.70 21.24
CA LYS A 6 -19.97 -5.22 22.57
C LYS A 6 -18.86 -5.34 23.61
N GLU A 7 -18.14 -6.46 23.61
CA GLU A 7 -16.99 -6.66 24.51
C GLU A 7 -15.85 -5.70 24.18
N ALA A 8 -15.55 -5.48 22.89
CA ALA A 8 -14.54 -4.53 22.46
C ALA A 8 -14.85 -3.10 22.90
N ILE A 9 -16.10 -2.67 22.71
CA ILE A 9 -16.56 -1.35 23.14
C ILE A 9 -16.49 -1.23 24.67
N LYS A 10 -16.97 -2.23 25.41
CA LYS A 10 -16.90 -2.24 26.88
C LYS A 10 -15.46 -2.14 27.40
N TYR A 11 -14.54 -2.89 26.77
CA TYR A 11 -13.12 -2.83 27.12
C TYR A 11 -12.52 -1.45 26.84
N ALA A 12 -12.76 -0.90 25.65
CA ALA A 12 -12.26 0.41 25.26
C ALA A 12 -12.83 1.55 26.10
N THR A 13 -14.12 1.49 26.47
CA THR A 13 -14.76 2.48 27.34
C THR A 13 -14.16 2.46 28.76
N LYS A 14 -13.89 1.27 29.30
CA LYS A 14 -13.23 1.14 30.59
C LYS A 14 -11.82 1.75 30.57
N PHE A 15 -11.05 1.46 29.53
CA PHE A 15 -9.70 1.99 29.41
C PHE A 15 -9.67 3.51 29.22
N ALA A 16 -10.61 4.05 28.44
CA ALA A 16 -10.76 5.49 28.26
C ALA A 16 -11.20 6.22 29.53
N ALA A 17 -11.96 5.58 30.38
CA ALA A 17 -12.41 6.17 31.66
C ALA A 17 -11.25 6.42 32.66
N GLU A 18 -10.15 5.67 32.49
CA GLU A 18 -8.93 5.81 33.33
C GLU A 18 -7.96 6.87 32.77
N ALA A 19 -8.20 7.38 31.55
CA ALA A 19 -7.35 8.37 30.91
C ALA A 19 -7.78 9.81 31.32
N HIS A 20 -6.82 10.75 31.28
CA HIS A 20 -7.10 12.17 31.43
C HIS A 20 -8.05 12.66 30.33
N ASP A 21 -8.89 13.66 30.63
CA ASP A 21 -9.97 14.10 29.75
C ASP A 21 -9.52 14.42 28.32
N ASP A 22 -8.34 15.05 28.15
CA ASP A 22 -7.78 15.41 26.88
C ASP A 22 -7.35 14.22 26.03
N PHE A 23 -7.21 13.04 26.61
CA PHE A 23 -6.72 11.82 25.95
C PHE A 23 -7.74 10.70 25.86
N LYS A 24 -8.98 10.90 26.35
CA LYS A 24 -10.02 9.86 26.41
C LYS A 24 -10.34 9.28 25.04
N GLU A 25 -10.44 10.11 24.01
CA GLU A 25 -10.75 9.66 22.66
C GLU A 25 -9.62 8.82 22.06
N VAL A 26 -8.38 9.25 22.23
CA VAL A 26 -7.18 8.52 21.75
C VAL A 26 -7.04 7.21 22.51
N ALA A 27 -7.26 7.20 23.81
CA ALA A 27 -7.23 6.00 24.64
C ALA A 27 -8.31 4.99 24.24
N PHE A 28 -9.53 5.46 23.95
CA PHE A 28 -10.61 4.62 23.45
C PHE A 28 -10.27 3.97 22.11
N GLN A 29 -9.81 4.75 21.14
CA GLN A 29 -9.45 4.25 19.81
C GLN A 29 -8.31 3.23 19.89
N THR A 30 -7.28 3.52 20.66
CA THR A 30 -6.13 2.62 20.86
C THR A 30 -6.54 1.31 21.51
N ALA A 31 -7.35 1.35 22.56
CA ALA A 31 -7.84 0.17 23.27
C ALA A 31 -8.77 -0.68 22.38
N LEU A 32 -9.62 -0.03 21.58
CA LEU A 32 -10.52 -0.71 20.64
C LEU A 32 -9.73 -1.45 19.55
N GLN A 33 -8.75 -0.78 18.94
CA GLN A 33 -7.87 -1.41 17.94
C GLN A 33 -7.08 -2.59 18.52
N HIS A 34 -6.53 -2.42 19.71
CA HIS A 34 -5.77 -3.47 20.38
C HIS A 34 -6.65 -4.70 20.68
N PHE A 35 -7.87 -4.51 21.18
CA PHE A 35 -8.81 -5.59 21.45
C PHE A 35 -9.21 -6.34 20.18
N LEU A 36 -9.54 -5.60 19.12
CA LEU A 36 -9.91 -6.19 17.84
C LEU A 36 -8.76 -6.97 17.19
N THR A 37 -7.53 -6.45 17.27
CA THR A 37 -6.35 -7.12 16.75
C THR A 37 -6.05 -8.41 17.51
N GLN A 38 -6.10 -8.40 18.84
CA GLN A 38 -5.88 -9.59 19.66
C GLN A 38 -6.95 -10.67 19.44
N ASN A 39 -8.19 -10.29 19.27
CA ASN A 39 -9.26 -11.25 19.02
C ASN A 39 -9.27 -11.76 17.58
N ALA A 40 -8.86 -10.95 16.59
CA ALA A 40 -8.61 -11.43 15.22
C ALA A 40 -7.54 -12.52 15.17
N ILE A 41 -6.48 -12.41 15.98
CA ILE A 41 -5.44 -13.45 16.10
C ILE A 41 -6.01 -14.73 16.72
N LYS A 42 -6.87 -14.66 17.74
CA LYS A 42 -7.51 -15.83 18.37
C LYS A 42 -8.46 -16.58 17.41
N PHE A 43 -9.14 -15.85 16.52
CA PHE A 43 -10.01 -16.46 15.50
C PHE A 43 -9.22 -17.19 14.41
N ASN A 44 -8.00 -16.76 14.08
CA ASN A 44 -7.17 -17.43 13.08
C ASN A 44 -6.59 -18.77 13.54
N VAL A 45 -6.57 -19.07 14.84
CA VAL A 45 -6.02 -20.34 15.38
C VAL A 45 -7.03 -21.49 15.34
N LYS A 46 -8.33 -21.25 15.20
CA LYS A 46 -9.38 -22.29 15.15
C LYS A 46 -9.93 -22.62 13.77
N SER A 47 -9.47 -21.96 12.71
CA SER A 47 -9.87 -22.26 11.35
C SER A 47 -8.88 -23.23 10.72
N THR A 48 -9.22 -24.52 10.82
CA THR A 48 -8.69 -25.67 10.06
C THR A 48 -8.25 -25.33 8.64
N ASN A 49 -7.04 -25.78 8.28
CA ASN A 49 -6.54 -26.15 6.94
C ASN A 49 -7.41 -25.75 5.73
N VAL A 50 -7.57 -24.49 5.45
CA VAL A 50 -8.03 -24.00 4.17
C VAL A 50 -6.88 -23.27 3.50
N ASN A 51 -6.38 -23.91 2.44
CA ASN A 51 -5.44 -23.45 1.43
C ASN A 51 -4.82 -22.05 1.65
N LYS A 52 -3.56 -22.01 2.13
CA LYS A 52 -2.71 -20.82 2.20
C LYS A 52 -2.62 -19.99 0.90
N ARG A 53 -3.01 -20.58 -0.25
CA ARG A 53 -2.97 -19.93 -1.57
C ARG A 53 -4.05 -18.86 -1.78
N THR A 54 -5.20 -18.95 -1.10
CA THR A 54 -6.32 -18.03 -1.31
C THR A 54 -6.23 -16.74 -0.46
N LYS A 55 -5.63 -16.81 0.74
CA LYS A 55 -5.57 -15.64 1.64
C LYS A 55 -4.64 -14.51 1.15
N THR A 56 -3.52 -14.85 0.52
CA THR A 56 -2.57 -13.83 -0.01
C THR A 56 -3.18 -13.09 -1.22
N LYS A 57 -4.03 -13.76 -2.01
CA LYS A 57 -4.66 -13.17 -3.18
C LYS A 57 -5.82 -12.24 -2.82
N LEU A 58 -6.59 -12.55 -1.75
CA LEU A 58 -7.67 -11.68 -1.27
C LEU A 58 -7.14 -10.37 -0.64
N ALA A 59 -6.09 -10.45 0.17
CA ALA A 59 -5.48 -9.27 0.79
C ALA A 59 -4.85 -8.34 -0.27
N SER A 60 -4.24 -8.90 -1.33
CA SER A 60 -3.64 -8.11 -2.40
C SER A 60 -4.67 -7.45 -3.34
N GLN A 61 -5.87 -8.01 -3.48
CA GLN A 61 -6.94 -7.40 -4.27
C GLN A 61 -7.62 -6.24 -3.53
N ASP A 62 -7.72 -6.30 -2.21
CA ASP A 62 -8.40 -5.29 -1.41
C ASP A 62 -7.66 -3.93 -1.43
N TYR A 63 -6.33 -3.91 -1.27
CA TYR A 63 -5.59 -2.64 -1.28
C TYR A 63 -5.55 -2.00 -2.66
N LEU A 64 -5.47 -2.80 -3.73
CA LEU A 64 -5.45 -2.27 -5.09
C LEU A 64 -6.81 -1.64 -5.46
N SER A 65 -7.92 -2.27 -5.10
CA SER A 65 -9.26 -1.69 -5.28
C SER A 65 -9.37 -0.36 -4.52
N ARG A 66 -8.95 -0.30 -3.27
CA ARG A 66 -8.92 0.95 -2.49
C ARG A 66 -8.11 2.05 -3.14
N LEU A 67 -6.95 1.72 -3.71
CA LEU A 67 -6.09 2.67 -4.42
C LEU A 67 -6.73 3.15 -5.72
N LEU A 68 -7.35 2.23 -6.49
CA LEU A 68 -7.99 2.56 -7.75
C LEU A 68 -9.33 3.29 -7.57
N GLU A 69 -10.09 3.02 -6.53
CA GLU A 69 -11.38 3.65 -6.22
C GLU A 69 -11.23 4.93 -5.38
N SER A 70 -10.00 5.28 -4.99
CA SER A 70 -9.74 6.47 -4.16
C SER A 70 -10.05 7.77 -4.90
N ASP A 71 -10.45 8.79 -4.15
CA ASP A 71 -10.63 10.17 -4.61
C ASP A 71 -9.30 10.92 -4.82
N TYR A 72 -8.16 10.21 -4.77
CA TYR A 72 -6.85 10.81 -4.99
C TYR A 72 -6.75 11.38 -6.40
N ASP A 73 -6.39 12.65 -6.48
CA ASP A 73 -6.24 13.34 -7.77
C ASP A 73 -4.94 12.94 -8.47
N TRP A 74 -5.02 11.91 -9.29
CA TRP A 74 -3.89 11.42 -10.08
C TRP A 74 -3.44 12.39 -11.17
N SER A 75 -4.23 13.42 -11.52
CA SER A 75 -3.90 14.39 -12.58
C SER A 75 -2.73 15.29 -12.18
N ILE A 76 -2.56 15.58 -10.90
CA ILE A 76 -1.47 16.42 -10.37
C ILE A 76 -0.10 15.76 -10.44
N THR A 77 -0.04 14.47 -10.80
CA THR A 77 1.21 13.70 -10.71
C THR A 77 2.12 13.83 -11.93
N ASN A 78 1.64 14.38 -13.05
CA ASN A 78 2.38 14.52 -14.33
C ASN A 78 3.05 13.23 -14.81
N ILE A 79 2.51 12.07 -14.43
CA ILE A 79 3.12 10.74 -14.72
C ILE A 79 3.33 10.53 -16.22
N ARG A 80 2.44 11.07 -17.09
CA ARG A 80 2.52 10.85 -18.54
C ARG A 80 3.79 11.40 -19.15
N ASP A 81 4.32 12.49 -18.60
CA ASP A 81 5.47 13.22 -19.13
C ASP A 81 6.80 12.63 -18.63
N LEU A 82 6.73 11.71 -17.69
CA LEU A 82 7.90 11.08 -17.09
C LEU A 82 8.43 9.91 -17.94
N SER A 83 9.74 9.67 -17.84
CA SER A 83 10.36 8.45 -18.38
C SER A 83 9.74 7.19 -17.76
N PRO A 84 9.76 6.02 -18.44
CA PRO A 84 9.14 4.80 -17.93
C PRO A 84 9.58 4.42 -16.51
N LEU A 85 10.88 4.53 -16.21
CA LEU A 85 11.39 4.26 -14.87
C LEU A 85 10.82 5.26 -13.84
N ALA A 86 10.79 6.54 -14.17
CA ALA A 86 10.23 7.55 -13.28
C ALA A 86 8.74 7.32 -13.03
N GLN A 87 7.96 6.87 -14.03
CA GLN A 87 6.56 6.50 -13.87
C GLN A 87 6.40 5.40 -12.82
N TYR A 88 7.22 4.34 -12.88
CA TYR A 88 7.14 3.22 -11.93
C TYR A 88 7.54 3.64 -10.51
N LEU A 89 8.64 4.37 -10.37
CA LEU A 89 9.09 4.89 -9.07
C LEU A 89 8.05 5.85 -8.47
N LYS A 90 7.41 6.70 -9.29
CA LYS A 90 6.36 7.62 -8.85
C LYS A 90 5.15 6.86 -8.29
N ILE A 91 4.69 5.83 -8.98
CA ILE A 91 3.58 4.99 -8.51
C ILE A 91 3.93 4.31 -7.19
N LEU A 92 5.13 3.73 -7.06
CA LEU A 92 5.58 3.12 -5.81
C LEU A 92 5.64 4.15 -4.66
N LYS A 93 6.10 5.38 -4.94
CA LYS A 93 6.16 6.46 -3.97
C LYS A 93 4.75 6.86 -3.51
N ILE A 94 3.84 7.13 -4.46
CA ILE A 94 2.44 7.50 -4.15
C ILE A 94 1.75 6.40 -3.33
N ALA A 95 1.90 5.15 -3.72
CA ALA A 95 1.34 4.03 -2.96
C ALA A 95 1.82 4.02 -1.50
N LYS A 96 3.11 4.29 -1.29
CA LYS A 96 3.72 4.34 0.04
C LYS A 96 3.25 5.55 0.85
N THR A 97 3.26 6.76 0.26
CA THR A 97 3.01 8.00 1.00
C THR A 97 1.53 8.28 1.21
N GLU A 98 0.70 8.10 0.18
CA GLU A 98 -0.72 8.47 0.22
C GLU A 98 -1.62 7.33 0.70
N PHE A 99 -1.24 6.08 0.37
CA PHE A 99 -2.09 4.92 0.67
C PHE A 99 -1.50 3.99 1.75
N GLN A 100 -0.27 4.26 2.23
CA GLN A 100 0.43 3.40 3.19
C GLN A 100 0.62 1.95 2.68
N ILE A 101 0.72 1.80 1.36
CA ILE A 101 0.98 0.54 0.69
C ILE A 101 2.46 0.46 0.39
N ASP A 102 3.20 -0.28 1.20
CA ASP A 102 4.68 -0.33 1.14
C ASP A 102 5.21 -1.05 -0.11
N THR A 103 4.44 -1.98 -0.67
CA THR A 103 4.88 -2.79 -1.81
C THR A 103 3.81 -2.98 -2.87
N LEU A 104 4.19 -2.95 -4.15
CA LEU A 104 3.33 -3.27 -5.28
C LEU A 104 3.98 -4.33 -6.17
N SER A 105 3.17 -5.19 -6.80
CA SER A 105 3.63 -6.08 -7.86
C SER A 105 3.73 -5.36 -9.21
N SER A 106 4.43 -5.94 -10.19
CA SER A 106 4.44 -5.40 -11.56
C SER A 106 3.05 -5.36 -12.18
N GLU A 107 2.16 -6.27 -11.78
CA GLU A 107 0.77 -6.28 -12.24
C GLU A 107 -0.02 -5.11 -11.65
N ASP A 108 0.17 -4.80 -10.37
CA ASP A 108 -0.48 -3.66 -9.72
C ASP A 108 -0.06 -2.34 -10.38
N VAL A 109 1.25 -2.17 -10.61
CA VAL A 109 1.78 -0.99 -11.33
C VAL A 109 1.18 -0.89 -12.73
N ARG A 110 1.05 -2.02 -13.46
CA ARG A 110 0.41 -2.06 -14.77
C ARG A 110 -1.05 -1.61 -14.71
N LYS A 111 -1.82 -2.11 -13.75
CA LYS A 111 -3.23 -1.75 -13.59
C LYS A 111 -3.39 -0.26 -13.31
N ILE A 112 -2.59 0.29 -12.40
CA ILE A 112 -2.60 1.73 -12.08
C ILE A 112 -2.28 2.57 -13.32
N LEU A 113 -1.22 2.21 -14.08
CA LEU A 113 -0.86 2.91 -15.31
C LEU A 113 -1.97 2.88 -16.34
N ASN A 114 -2.61 1.73 -16.52
CA ASN A 114 -3.67 1.58 -17.50
C ASN A 114 -4.95 2.32 -17.07
N GLU A 115 -5.42 2.15 -15.85
CA GLU A 115 -6.71 2.66 -15.39
C GLU A 115 -6.67 4.16 -15.09
N LYS A 116 -5.60 4.66 -14.46
CA LYS A 116 -5.50 6.07 -14.09
C LYS A 116 -4.86 6.95 -15.17
N PHE A 117 -3.95 6.40 -15.96
CA PHE A 117 -3.19 7.17 -16.94
C PHE A 117 -3.38 6.74 -18.39
N ARG A 118 -4.11 5.64 -18.65
CA ARG A 118 -4.28 5.04 -19.99
C ARG A 118 -2.93 4.71 -20.67
N ILE A 119 -1.92 4.39 -19.86
CA ILE A 119 -0.60 3.96 -20.32
C ILE A 119 -0.58 2.45 -20.38
N ASN A 120 -0.57 1.89 -21.59
CA ASN A 120 -0.56 0.43 -21.77
C ASN A 120 0.88 -0.10 -21.84
N LYS A 121 1.30 -0.82 -20.82
CA LYS A 121 2.59 -1.51 -20.74
C LYS A 121 2.38 -2.98 -20.37
N THR A 122 3.25 -3.86 -20.85
CA THR A 122 3.19 -5.27 -20.46
C THR A 122 3.77 -5.48 -19.05
N ILE A 123 3.30 -6.51 -18.36
CA ILE A 123 3.82 -6.90 -17.03
C ILE A 123 5.33 -7.18 -17.12
N ASN A 124 5.76 -7.84 -18.20
CA ASN A 124 7.17 -8.17 -18.42
C ASN A 124 8.04 -6.91 -18.55
N THR A 125 7.59 -5.92 -19.33
CA THR A 125 8.32 -4.65 -19.47
C THR A 125 8.51 -3.95 -18.14
N ILE A 126 7.45 -3.86 -17.34
CA ILE A 126 7.49 -3.25 -16.00
C ILE A 126 8.39 -4.07 -15.08
N GLY A 127 8.20 -5.40 -15.07
CA GLY A 127 8.96 -6.31 -14.23
C GLY A 127 10.46 -6.28 -14.52
N MET A 128 10.86 -6.27 -15.78
CA MET A 128 12.26 -6.16 -16.19
C MET A 128 12.87 -4.84 -15.75
N SER A 129 12.20 -3.71 -16.01
CA SER A 129 12.68 -2.38 -15.61
C SER A 129 12.82 -2.25 -14.10
N LEU A 130 11.86 -2.73 -13.30
CA LEU A 130 11.97 -2.74 -11.86
C LEU A 130 13.09 -3.68 -11.38
N MET A 131 13.23 -4.85 -12.01
CA MET A 131 14.26 -5.83 -11.66
C MET A 131 15.68 -5.31 -11.89
N GLU A 132 15.93 -4.58 -12.97
CA GLU A 132 17.20 -3.93 -13.28
C GLU A 132 17.61 -2.88 -12.24
N THR A 133 16.65 -2.36 -11.51
CA THR A 133 16.85 -1.32 -10.48
C THR A 133 16.86 -1.85 -9.06
N VAL A 134 16.69 -3.17 -8.86
CA VAL A 134 16.77 -3.83 -7.56
C VAL A 134 18.16 -3.61 -6.92
N GLY A 135 18.17 -3.28 -5.64
CA GLY A 135 19.37 -2.95 -4.87
C GLY A 135 19.94 -1.56 -5.13
N LYS A 136 19.41 -0.82 -6.14
CA LYS A 136 19.76 0.58 -6.40
C LYS A 136 18.63 1.52 -5.98
N TYR A 137 17.46 1.36 -6.58
CA TYR A 137 16.32 2.27 -6.43
C TYR A 137 15.08 1.59 -5.83
N VAL A 138 14.99 0.26 -5.96
CA VAL A 138 13.90 -0.53 -5.38
C VAL A 138 14.44 -1.76 -4.66
N ASP A 139 13.73 -2.18 -3.63
CA ASP A 139 13.87 -3.50 -3.01
C ASP A 139 12.86 -4.46 -3.63
N ARG A 140 13.23 -5.73 -3.75
CA ARG A 140 12.36 -6.81 -4.20
C ARG A 140 12.07 -7.77 -3.05
N ILE A 141 10.80 -7.96 -2.75
CA ILE A 141 10.32 -8.82 -1.68
C ILE A 141 9.52 -9.97 -2.29
N ARG A 142 9.78 -11.19 -1.88
CA ARG A 142 8.98 -12.36 -2.30
C ARG A 142 7.80 -12.52 -1.35
N GLN A 143 6.59 -12.50 -1.88
CA GLN A 143 5.37 -12.77 -1.11
C GLN A 143 4.57 -13.88 -1.84
N GLY A 144 4.49 -15.05 -1.22
CA GLY A 144 3.87 -16.21 -1.85
C GLY A 144 4.58 -16.61 -3.15
N ASN A 145 3.85 -16.64 -4.26
CA ASN A 145 4.36 -16.99 -5.59
C ASN A 145 4.77 -15.76 -6.42
N GLY A 146 4.69 -14.53 -5.87
CA GLY A 146 4.95 -13.28 -6.59
C GLY A 146 6.13 -12.50 -6.03
N TYR A 147 6.60 -11.56 -6.85
CA TYR A 147 7.55 -10.55 -6.45
C TYR A 147 6.86 -9.20 -6.33
N TYR A 148 7.17 -8.48 -5.25
CA TYR A 148 6.69 -7.15 -4.94
C TYR A 148 7.87 -6.21 -4.81
N TYR A 149 7.67 -4.96 -5.15
CA TYR A 149 8.71 -3.94 -5.20
C TYR A 149 8.37 -2.80 -4.26
N ARG A 150 9.38 -2.30 -3.56
CA ARG A 150 9.30 -1.17 -2.66
C ARG A 150 10.33 -0.13 -3.08
N ILE A 151 9.94 1.14 -3.12
CA ILE A 151 10.88 2.22 -3.39
C ILE A 151 11.82 2.42 -2.19
N THR A 152 13.12 2.60 -2.47
CA THR A 152 14.13 2.96 -1.45
C THR A 152 14.32 4.47 -1.39
N SER A 153 15.02 4.98 -0.35
CA SER A 153 15.37 6.42 -0.28
C SER A 153 16.17 6.87 -1.51
N LYS A 154 17.12 6.04 -1.99
CA LYS A 154 17.84 6.32 -3.25
C LYS A 154 16.92 6.33 -4.46
N GLY A 155 15.84 5.53 -4.44
CA GLY A 155 14.82 5.54 -5.48
C GLY A 155 14.01 6.83 -5.47
N GLU A 156 13.70 7.35 -4.30
CA GLU A 156 13.02 8.64 -4.14
C GLU A 156 13.89 9.81 -4.61
N GLU A 157 15.18 9.82 -4.26
CA GLU A 157 16.15 10.79 -4.77
C GLU A 157 16.29 10.73 -6.30
N ARG A 158 16.36 9.50 -6.83
CA ARG A 158 16.44 9.28 -8.29
C ARG A 158 15.19 9.78 -9.01
N LEU A 159 14.02 9.54 -8.44
CA LEU A 159 12.76 10.04 -8.97
C LEU A 159 12.79 11.57 -9.06
N GLN A 160 13.20 12.26 -8.00
CA GLN A 160 13.29 13.72 -7.98
C GLN A 160 14.18 14.24 -9.12
N GLN A 161 15.37 13.66 -9.31
CA GLN A 161 16.27 14.01 -10.41
C GLN A 161 15.66 13.82 -11.80
N LEU A 162 14.82 12.77 -11.96
CA LEU A 162 14.15 12.49 -13.22
C LEU A 162 12.97 13.45 -13.48
N GLU A 163 12.29 13.87 -12.43
CA GLU A 163 11.21 14.87 -12.50
C GLU A 163 11.76 16.26 -12.88
N GLU A 164 12.86 16.69 -12.26
CA GLU A 164 13.55 17.96 -12.58
C GLU A 164 13.96 18.02 -14.06
N LYS A 165 14.59 16.94 -14.58
CA LYS A 165 14.96 16.86 -16.00
C LYS A 165 13.78 16.84 -16.97
N SER A 166 12.61 16.39 -16.53
CA SER A 166 11.41 16.41 -17.37
C SER A 166 10.77 17.80 -17.41
N GLY A 167 10.87 18.57 -16.32
CA GLY A 167 10.40 19.95 -16.25
C GLY A 167 11.18 20.90 -17.15
N GLU A 168 12.50 20.70 -17.30
CA GLU A 168 13.36 21.55 -18.14
C GLU A 168 13.10 21.41 -19.66
N LYS A 169 12.38 20.35 -20.09
CA LYS A 169 12.08 20.12 -21.52
C LYS A 169 10.85 20.89 -22.03
N HIS A 170 10.13 21.55 -21.15
CA HIS A 170 8.87 22.25 -21.48
C HIS A 170 8.98 23.78 -21.35
N VAL A 171 10.20 24.33 -21.30
CA VAL A 171 10.48 25.79 -21.33
C VAL A 171 11.01 26.20 -22.69
#